data_60cbc8224d204057e94ac6dd7dddf0c4
#
_entry.id   60cbc8224d204057e94ac6dd7dddf0c4
#
_cell.length_a   1.000
_cell.length_b   1.000
_cell.length_c   1.000
_cell.angle_alpha   90.00
_cell.angle_beta   90.00
_cell.angle_gamma   90.00
#
_symmetry.space_group_name_H-M   'P 1'
#
loop_
_entity.id
_entity.type
_entity.pdbx_description
1 polymer ?
#
loop_
_entity_poly.entity_id
_entity_poly.type
_entity_poly.pdbx_seq_one_letter_code
_entity_poly.pdbx_strand_id
1 'polypeptide(L)'
;MVDASSDLLPYIKEEVVPKSYTLFKEGDVSFADASEDTNDVAKAIEILNCNGQQIVSGLHTIHGRDNTDQTVIGYKGYAFASESFHKQIRRIAQGTKVFSVSVRNFDETYIGVPSKDEQAKIAKLLIAIDKRIATQNKIIEKYESLIQAICDTLIESGQHKVELSFNDFGEPYSGLSGKSAEDFGKGWPYITYMNVYQNQIIDITDVGLVKINETEQQSTVRYGDILFTLSSETPDEVGMGAVYLGDAYPLYLNSFCFGVHITDESKIFPPFLAYYISSKSFRKAVFPLAQGSTRFNLQKNDFMKKIFHFPTVKKQSEIYSVLKAYSDKLSVEKNIVNLLCEQKSYLLRQLFI
;
A
#
# COMPACT_ATOMS: atom_id res chain seq x y z
N MET A 1 5.04 -18.16 8.20
CA MET A 1 4.90 -19.20 9.25
C MET A 1 3.58 -19.01 9.95
N VAL A 2 2.99 -20.07 10.55
CA VAL A 2 1.68 -20.03 11.23
C VAL A 2 1.84 -20.45 12.68
N ASP A 3 1.33 -19.64 13.59
CA ASP A 3 1.19 -19.94 15.01
C ASP A 3 -0.31 -19.81 15.37
N ALA A 4 -1.02 -20.95 15.51
CA ALA A 4 -2.45 -20.94 15.77
C ALA A 4 -2.86 -20.40 17.16
N SER A 5 -1.89 -20.03 18.00
CA SER A 5 -2.18 -19.29 19.24
C SER A 5 -2.41 -17.80 19.01
N SER A 6 -1.91 -17.26 17.91
CA SER A 6 -1.98 -15.82 17.55
C SER A 6 -2.63 -15.54 16.20
N ASP A 7 -2.59 -16.51 15.28
CA ASP A 7 -3.07 -16.35 13.91
C ASP A 7 -4.49 -16.87 13.77
N LEU A 8 -5.34 -16.09 13.09
CA LEU A 8 -6.71 -16.48 12.80
C LEU A 8 -6.72 -17.37 11.54
N LEU A 9 -7.07 -18.64 11.69
CA LEU A 9 -7.20 -19.57 10.58
C LEU A 9 -8.67 -19.69 10.14
N PRO A 10 -8.96 -19.84 8.83
CA PRO A 10 -10.30 -20.09 8.34
C PRO A 10 -10.80 -21.46 8.78
N TYR A 11 -12.08 -21.55 9.14
CA TYR A 11 -12.71 -22.81 9.53
C TYR A 11 -13.34 -23.51 8.32
N ILE A 12 -13.19 -24.84 8.28
CA ILE A 12 -13.91 -25.69 7.33
C ILE A 12 -15.24 -26.11 7.99
N LYS A 13 -16.36 -25.93 7.28
CA LYS A 13 -17.66 -26.39 7.74
C LYS A 13 -17.67 -27.91 7.72
N GLU A 14 -18.32 -28.54 8.72
CA GLU A 14 -18.39 -30.02 8.85
C GLU A 14 -18.92 -30.71 7.58
N GLU A 15 -19.85 -30.08 6.87
CA GLU A 15 -20.48 -30.58 5.65
C GLU A 15 -19.50 -30.75 4.47
N VAL A 16 -18.38 -30.02 4.47
CA VAL A 16 -17.40 -30.00 3.38
C VAL A 16 -16.04 -30.56 3.79
N VAL A 17 -15.92 -31.13 4.98
CA VAL A 17 -14.69 -31.80 5.41
C VAL A 17 -14.37 -32.96 4.48
N PRO A 18 -13.15 -33.05 3.90
CA PRO A 18 -12.75 -34.16 3.06
C PRO A 18 -12.86 -35.50 3.80
N LYS A 19 -13.26 -36.58 3.10
CA LYS A 19 -13.34 -37.93 3.69
C LYS A 19 -11.98 -38.49 4.13
N SER A 20 -10.91 -38.00 3.53
CA SER A 20 -9.52 -38.35 3.85
C SER A 20 -8.68 -37.10 3.88
N TYR A 21 -7.99 -36.85 4.98
CA TYR A 21 -7.06 -35.72 5.17
C TYR A 21 -5.96 -36.09 6.16
N THR A 22 -4.88 -35.37 6.10
CA THR A 22 -3.77 -35.45 7.06
C THR A 22 -3.74 -34.22 7.94
N LEU A 23 -3.76 -34.43 9.26
CA LEU A 23 -3.62 -33.32 10.21
C LEU A 23 -2.17 -32.84 10.25
N PHE A 24 -2.00 -31.54 10.22
CA PHE A 24 -0.71 -30.89 10.48
C PHE A 24 -0.27 -31.10 11.92
N LYS A 25 1.04 -31.22 12.06
CA LYS A 25 1.77 -31.18 13.34
C LYS A 25 2.68 -29.98 13.35
N GLU A 26 3.13 -29.60 14.52
CA GLU A 26 4.17 -28.57 14.66
C GLU A 26 5.42 -28.97 13.89
N GLY A 27 5.98 -28.06 13.11
CA GLY A 27 7.08 -28.30 12.20
C GLY A 27 6.70 -28.82 10.82
N ASP A 28 5.46 -29.16 10.55
CA ASP A 28 5.01 -29.48 9.18
C ASP A 28 5.02 -28.22 8.30
N VAL A 29 5.15 -28.44 7.00
CA VAL A 29 5.19 -27.35 6.00
C VAL A 29 4.08 -27.57 4.97
N SER A 30 3.38 -26.48 4.63
CA SER A 30 2.45 -26.41 3.51
C SER A 30 3.09 -25.63 2.37
N PHE A 31 3.07 -26.18 1.14
CA PHE A 31 3.57 -25.52 -0.05
C PHE A 31 2.42 -25.24 -1.02
N ALA A 32 2.37 -24.05 -1.62
CA ALA A 32 1.44 -23.77 -2.71
C ALA A 32 1.80 -24.61 -3.95
N ASP A 33 0.86 -25.43 -4.45
CA ASP A 33 1.12 -26.31 -5.59
C ASP A 33 1.12 -25.59 -6.94
N ALA A 34 0.48 -24.42 -7.03
CA ALA A 34 0.37 -23.63 -8.24
C ALA A 34 0.28 -22.12 -7.97
N SER A 35 0.72 -21.31 -8.94
CA SER A 35 0.61 -19.85 -8.95
C SER A 35 0.68 -19.30 -10.38
N GLU A 36 0.12 -18.11 -10.61
CA GLU A 36 0.33 -17.34 -11.83
C GLU A 36 1.73 -16.71 -11.91
N ASP A 37 2.40 -16.52 -10.75
CA ASP A 37 3.78 -16.05 -10.66
C ASP A 37 4.71 -17.22 -10.29
N THR A 38 5.76 -17.42 -11.09
CA THR A 38 6.80 -18.45 -10.82
C THR A 38 7.54 -18.25 -9.49
N ASN A 39 7.56 -17.03 -8.96
CA ASN A 39 8.16 -16.74 -7.65
C ASN A 39 7.28 -17.18 -6.48
N ASP A 40 5.98 -17.37 -6.69
CA ASP A 40 5.03 -17.78 -5.66
C ASP A 40 4.71 -19.29 -5.68
N VAL A 41 5.13 -20.01 -6.73
CA VAL A 41 5.03 -21.48 -6.75
C VAL A 41 5.90 -22.08 -5.66
N ALA A 42 5.40 -23.08 -4.96
CA ALA A 42 6.01 -23.72 -3.79
C ALA A 42 6.32 -22.74 -2.63
N LYS A 43 5.59 -21.60 -2.57
CA LYS A 43 5.65 -20.73 -1.39
C LYS A 43 5.28 -21.53 -0.15
N ALA A 44 6.18 -21.50 0.83
CA ALA A 44 6.13 -22.40 1.97
C ALA A 44 5.62 -21.70 3.23
N ILE A 45 4.80 -22.40 4.01
CA ILE A 45 4.35 -21.98 5.33
C ILE A 45 4.63 -23.12 6.32
N GLU A 46 5.48 -22.89 7.32
CA GLU A 46 5.72 -23.83 8.40
C GLU A 46 4.77 -23.59 9.57
N ILE A 47 4.21 -24.66 10.14
CA ILE A 47 3.36 -24.63 11.32
C ILE A 47 4.24 -24.61 12.56
N LEU A 48 4.26 -23.48 13.27
CA LEU A 48 5.02 -23.33 14.50
C LEU A 48 4.32 -23.93 15.71
N ASN A 49 3.01 -23.77 15.78
CA ASN A 49 2.19 -24.19 16.91
C ASN A 49 0.75 -24.43 16.44
N CYS A 50 0.23 -25.61 16.75
CA CYS A 50 -1.16 -25.95 16.44
C CYS A 50 -2.14 -25.46 17.52
N ASN A 51 -1.70 -25.12 18.71
CA ASN A 51 -2.53 -24.67 19.85
C ASN A 51 -3.73 -25.62 20.12
N GLY A 52 -3.52 -26.92 19.98
CA GLY A 52 -4.56 -27.93 20.14
C GLY A 52 -5.64 -27.97 19.04
N GLN A 53 -5.52 -27.14 18.00
CA GLN A 53 -6.44 -27.11 16.88
C GLN A 53 -6.11 -28.23 15.87
N GLN A 54 -7.15 -28.76 15.20
CA GLN A 54 -7.00 -29.67 14.10
C GLN A 54 -6.84 -28.86 12.80
N ILE A 55 -5.63 -28.81 12.28
CA ILE A 55 -5.29 -28.04 11.09
C ILE A 55 -5.08 -28.99 9.92
N VAL A 56 -5.67 -28.69 8.76
CA VAL A 56 -5.53 -29.45 7.53
C VAL A 56 -4.98 -28.59 6.40
N SER A 57 -4.36 -29.24 5.43
CA SER A 57 -3.85 -28.60 4.20
C SER A 57 -5.02 -28.17 3.31
N GLY A 58 -4.88 -27.02 2.64
CA GLY A 58 -5.83 -26.57 1.62
C GLY A 58 -5.77 -27.44 0.35
N LEU A 59 -6.76 -27.30 -0.54
CA LEU A 59 -6.88 -28.10 -1.76
C LEU A 59 -5.70 -27.92 -2.73
N HIS A 60 -5.17 -26.72 -2.84
CA HIS A 60 -4.05 -26.35 -3.72
C HIS A 60 -2.76 -26.21 -2.92
N THR A 61 -2.47 -27.20 -2.07
CA THR A 61 -1.25 -27.21 -1.28
C THR A 61 -0.68 -28.63 -1.16
N ILE A 62 0.63 -28.71 -1.07
CA ILE A 62 1.38 -29.93 -0.79
C ILE A 62 1.83 -29.92 0.67
N HIS A 63 1.54 -30.99 1.40
CA HIS A 63 1.93 -31.15 2.79
C HIS A 63 3.29 -31.86 2.87
N GLY A 64 4.25 -31.25 3.55
CA GLY A 64 5.58 -31.79 3.84
C GLY A 64 5.77 -32.01 5.34
N ARG A 65 6.32 -33.17 5.72
CA ARG A 65 6.69 -33.54 7.09
C ARG A 65 8.10 -34.11 7.16
N ASP A 66 8.89 -33.61 8.13
CA ASP A 66 10.18 -34.21 8.45
C ASP A 66 9.97 -35.47 9.31
N ASN A 67 10.13 -36.63 8.69
CA ASN A 67 10.01 -37.92 9.36
C ASN A 67 11.33 -38.40 9.98
N THR A 68 12.43 -37.64 9.80
CA THR A 68 13.78 -38.02 10.21
C THR A 68 14.29 -37.25 11.40
N ASP A 69 13.50 -36.28 11.89
CA ASP A 69 13.83 -35.37 13.00
C ASP A 69 15.19 -34.65 12.80
N GLN A 70 15.50 -34.27 11.56
CA GLN A 70 16.73 -33.55 11.24
C GLN A 70 16.60 -32.03 11.40
N THR A 71 15.37 -31.51 11.45
CA THR A 71 15.11 -30.08 11.46
C THR A 71 14.44 -29.62 12.74
N VAL A 72 14.75 -28.38 13.17
CA VAL A 72 14.05 -27.72 14.27
C VAL A 72 12.84 -26.92 13.75
N ILE A 73 11.81 -26.79 14.59
CA ILE A 73 10.62 -25.99 14.27
C ILE A 73 11.02 -24.52 14.05
N GLY A 74 10.49 -23.92 12.99
CA GLY A 74 10.77 -22.54 12.58
C GLY A 74 11.97 -22.39 11.64
N TYR A 75 12.76 -23.45 11.38
CA TYR A 75 13.87 -23.39 10.45
C TYR A 75 13.44 -23.61 9.00
N LYS A 76 12.60 -24.63 8.77
CA LYS A 76 12.17 -25.04 7.42
C LYS A 76 11.41 -23.94 6.68
N GLY A 77 10.55 -23.19 7.37
CA GLY A 77 9.82 -22.09 6.76
C GLY A 77 10.75 -21.05 6.13
N TYR A 78 11.89 -20.77 6.73
CA TYR A 78 12.89 -19.85 6.16
C TYR A 78 13.76 -20.53 5.10
N ALA A 79 14.17 -21.78 5.30
CA ALA A 79 14.95 -22.51 4.31
C ALA A 79 14.21 -22.61 2.97
N PHE A 80 12.91 -22.92 3.01
CA PHE A 80 12.03 -22.97 1.83
C PHE A 80 11.61 -21.60 1.30
N ALA A 81 11.77 -20.52 2.09
CA ALA A 81 11.57 -19.14 1.60
C ALA A 81 12.86 -18.52 1.02
N SER A 82 13.98 -19.25 1.02
CA SER A 82 15.26 -18.75 0.51
C SER A 82 15.30 -18.69 -1.01
N GLU A 83 16.09 -17.75 -1.53
CA GLU A 83 16.30 -17.62 -2.98
C GLU A 83 16.99 -18.88 -3.58
N SER A 84 17.86 -19.56 -2.81
CA SER A 84 18.51 -20.79 -3.24
C SER A 84 17.49 -21.93 -3.48
N PHE A 85 16.45 -22.03 -2.66
CA PHE A 85 15.34 -22.96 -2.88
C PHE A 85 14.45 -22.52 -4.05
N HIS A 86 14.02 -21.26 -4.09
CA HIS A 86 13.15 -20.77 -5.16
C HIS A 86 13.79 -20.82 -6.54
N LYS A 87 15.11 -20.69 -6.67
CA LYS A 87 15.85 -20.94 -7.93
C LYS A 87 15.68 -22.38 -8.44
N GLN A 88 15.63 -23.35 -7.54
CA GLN A 88 15.40 -24.76 -7.90
C GLN A 88 13.95 -24.95 -8.35
N ILE A 89 12.98 -24.41 -7.61
CA ILE A 89 11.56 -24.47 -7.96
C ILE A 89 11.30 -23.87 -9.33
N ARG A 90 11.84 -22.69 -9.65
CA ARG A 90 11.67 -22.06 -10.97
C ARG A 90 12.16 -22.90 -12.14
N ARG A 91 13.11 -23.82 -11.91
CA ARG A 91 13.62 -24.72 -12.96
C ARG A 91 12.72 -25.92 -13.22
N ILE A 92 11.96 -26.35 -12.21
CA ILE A 92 11.12 -27.57 -12.27
C ILE A 92 9.62 -27.23 -12.39
N ALA A 93 9.21 -25.98 -12.13
CA ALA A 93 7.82 -25.55 -12.31
C ALA A 93 7.39 -25.64 -13.78
N GLN A 94 6.21 -26.20 -14.00
CA GLN A 94 5.64 -26.42 -15.34
C GLN A 94 4.39 -25.55 -15.54
N GLY A 95 4.25 -24.97 -16.72
CA GLY A 95 3.08 -24.17 -17.09
C GLY A 95 3.45 -22.97 -17.96
N THR A 96 2.43 -22.29 -18.48
CA THR A 96 2.60 -21.09 -19.34
C THR A 96 1.85 -19.88 -18.82
N LYS A 97 0.71 -20.07 -18.15
CA LYS A 97 -0.07 -19.00 -17.48
C LYS A 97 -0.20 -19.27 -15.98
N VAL A 98 -0.39 -20.53 -15.64
CA VAL A 98 -0.35 -21.01 -14.27
C VAL A 98 0.79 -21.99 -14.19
N PHE A 99 1.73 -21.75 -13.30
CA PHE A 99 2.89 -22.59 -13.04
C PHE A 99 2.57 -23.49 -11.86
N SER A 100 2.93 -24.78 -11.96
CA SER A 100 2.65 -25.77 -10.93
C SER A 100 3.83 -26.69 -10.67
N VAL A 101 3.87 -27.24 -9.46
CA VAL A 101 4.80 -28.29 -9.04
C VAL A 101 4.01 -29.46 -8.46
N SER A 102 4.49 -30.67 -8.71
CA SER A 102 3.94 -31.90 -8.12
C SER A 102 4.82 -32.38 -6.96
N VAL A 103 4.28 -33.24 -6.11
CA VAL A 103 5.08 -33.89 -5.03
C VAL A 103 6.35 -34.52 -5.58
N ARG A 104 6.29 -35.15 -6.75
CA ARG A 104 7.44 -35.78 -7.42
C ARG A 104 8.53 -34.77 -7.81
N ASN A 105 8.15 -33.52 -8.11
CA ASN A 105 9.15 -32.50 -8.43
C ASN A 105 10.01 -32.10 -7.22
N PHE A 106 9.48 -32.23 -5.99
CA PHE A 106 10.26 -31.94 -4.79
C PHE A 106 11.42 -32.90 -4.56
N ASP A 107 11.38 -34.13 -5.12
CA ASP A 107 12.50 -35.09 -5.05
C ASP A 107 13.79 -34.54 -5.72
N GLU A 108 13.67 -33.53 -6.57
CA GLU A 108 14.78 -32.86 -7.26
C GLU A 108 15.29 -31.62 -6.54
N THR A 109 14.73 -31.28 -5.36
CA THR A 109 15.07 -30.06 -4.62
C THR A 109 15.82 -30.36 -3.34
N TYR A 110 16.68 -29.45 -2.94
CA TYR A 110 17.53 -29.57 -1.76
C TYR A 110 17.52 -28.30 -0.92
N ILE A 111 17.58 -28.47 0.39
CA ILE A 111 17.87 -27.40 1.36
C ILE A 111 19.08 -27.77 2.20
N GLY A 112 19.85 -26.79 2.61
CA GLY A 112 20.94 -26.99 3.59
C GLY A 112 20.34 -27.26 4.97
N VAL A 113 20.86 -28.27 5.67
CA VAL A 113 20.43 -28.63 7.04
C VAL A 113 21.66 -28.62 7.94
N PRO A 114 22.03 -27.48 8.57
CA PRO A 114 23.14 -27.39 9.49
C PRO A 114 22.83 -28.11 10.82
N SER A 115 23.73 -28.01 11.80
CA SER A 115 23.47 -28.58 13.14
C SER A 115 22.16 -28.00 13.75
N LYS A 116 21.48 -28.81 14.59
CA LYS A 116 20.25 -28.35 15.26
C LYS A 116 20.45 -27.06 16.07
N ASP A 117 21.59 -26.87 16.70
CA ASP A 117 21.95 -25.67 17.44
C ASP A 117 22.04 -24.43 16.53
N GLU A 118 22.58 -24.59 15.34
CA GLU A 118 22.68 -23.53 14.35
C GLU A 118 21.30 -23.22 13.74
N GLN A 119 20.53 -24.24 13.38
CA GLN A 119 19.14 -24.09 12.94
C GLN A 119 18.31 -23.30 13.97
N ALA A 120 18.43 -23.65 15.26
CA ALA A 120 17.71 -22.97 16.34
C ALA A 120 18.09 -21.49 16.46
N LYS A 121 19.39 -21.15 16.30
CA LYS A 121 19.87 -19.77 16.30
C LYS A 121 19.32 -18.97 15.11
N ILE A 122 19.36 -19.56 13.91
CA ILE A 122 18.84 -18.97 12.67
C ILE A 122 17.33 -18.73 12.80
N ALA A 123 16.56 -19.75 13.21
CA ALA A 123 15.12 -19.65 13.39
C ALA A 123 14.76 -18.57 14.41
N LYS A 124 15.43 -18.56 15.58
CA LYS A 124 15.19 -17.54 16.63
C LYS A 124 15.44 -16.12 16.13
N LEU A 125 16.52 -15.89 15.38
CA LEU A 125 16.86 -14.58 14.82
C LEU A 125 15.77 -14.10 13.84
N LEU A 126 15.42 -14.95 12.87
CA LEU A 126 14.48 -14.57 11.82
C LEU A 126 13.05 -14.43 12.34
N ILE A 127 12.62 -15.28 13.29
CA ILE A 127 11.34 -15.14 13.99
C ILE A 127 11.28 -13.82 14.76
N ALA A 128 12.38 -13.41 15.42
CA ALA A 128 12.43 -12.15 16.13
C ALA A 128 12.26 -10.94 15.19
N ILE A 129 12.86 -10.98 13.99
CA ILE A 129 12.70 -9.95 12.96
C ILE A 129 11.24 -9.92 12.47
N ASP A 130 10.63 -11.07 12.17
CA ASP A 130 9.23 -11.14 11.73
C ASP A 130 8.26 -10.59 12.79
N LYS A 131 8.46 -10.93 14.06
CA LYS A 131 7.69 -10.37 15.16
C LYS A 131 7.84 -8.86 15.26
N ARG A 132 9.04 -8.34 15.01
CA ARG A 132 9.30 -6.90 15.01
C ARG A 132 8.60 -6.21 13.84
N ILE A 133 8.65 -6.77 12.63
CA ILE A 133 7.92 -6.27 11.46
C ILE A 133 6.41 -6.25 11.74
N ALA A 134 5.85 -7.34 12.25
CA ALA A 134 4.41 -7.43 12.56
C ALA A 134 4.00 -6.40 13.64
N THR A 135 4.82 -6.20 14.67
CA THR A 135 4.57 -5.19 15.70
C THR A 135 4.62 -3.79 15.12
N GLN A 136 5.59 -3.53 14.26
CA GLN A 136 5.79 -2.23 13.62
C GLN A 136 4.61 -1.89 12.69
N ASN A 137 4.09 -2.85 11.94
CA ASN A 137 2.89 -2.66 11.12
C ASN A 137 1.66 -2.29 11.96
N LYS A 138 1.46 -2.93 13.12
CA LYS A 138 0.39 -2.56 14.06
C LYS A 138 0.55 -1.13 14.60
N ILE A 139 1.79 -0.66 14.79
CA ILE A 139 2.07 0.72 15.18
C ILE A 139 1.69 1.69 14.05
N ILE A 140 2.04 1.37 12.80
CA ILE A 140 1.68 2.15 11.62
C ILE A 140 0.16 2.27 11.49
N GLU A 141 -0.59 1.17 11.54
CA GLU A 141 -2.06 1.16 11.49
C GLU A 141 -2.69 2.05 12.59
N LYS A 142 -2.13 2.00 13.81
CA LYS A 142 -2.59 2.87 14.90
C LYS A 142 -2.30 4.35 14.63
N TYR A 143 -1.13 4.69 14.09
CA TYR A 143 -0.81 6.07 13.72
C TYR A 143 -1.73 6.58 12.60
N GLU A 144 -1.99 5.79 11.56
CA GLU A 144 -2.90 6.16 10.47
C GLU A 144 -4.32 6.43 11.01
N SER A 145 -4.84 5.53 11.84
CA SER A 145 -6.14 5.72 12.49
C SER A 145 -6.17 6.95 13.40
N LEU A 146 -5.09 7.20 14.16
CA LEU A 146 -4.99 8.33 15.05
C LEU A 146 -4.93 9.66 14.28
N ILE A 147 -4.14 9.74 13.22
CA ILE A 147 -4.03 10.93 12.35
C ILE A 147 -5.42 11.26 11.78
N GLN A 148 -6.15 10.26 11.27
CA GLN A 148 -7.50 10.46 10.73
C GLN A 148 -8.46 10.97 11.83
N ALA A 149 -8.46 10.36 13.01
CA ALA A 149 -9.33 10.76 14.11
C ALA A 149 -9.02 12.18 14.61
N ILE A 150 -7.74 12.54 14.76
CA ILE A 150 -7.31 13.89 15.13
C ILE A 150 -7.72 14.89 14.05
N CYS A 151 -7.48 14.57 12.78
CA CYS A 151 -7.87 15.39 11.64
C CYS A 151 -9.37 15.71 11.67
N ASP A 152 -10.22 14.69 11.72
CA ASP A 152 -11.68 14.86 11.77
C ASP A 152 -12.10 15.66 13.00
N THR A 153 -11.57 15.36 14.18
CA THR A 153 -11.89 16.06 15.43
C THR A 153 -11.53 17.55 15.36
N LEU A 154 -10.32 17.87 14.93
CA LEU A 154 -9.84 19.27 14.87
C LEU A 154 -10.56 20.10 13.81
N ILE A 155 -10.95 19.47 12.69
CA ILE A 155 -11.71 20.13 11.63
C ILE A 155 -13.18 20.31 12.05
N GLU A 156 -13.78 19.35 12.75
CA GLU A 156 -15.21 19.41 13.13
C GLU A 156 -15.48 20.25 14.37
N SER A 157 -14.57 20.27 15.36
CA SER A 157 -14.79 20.87 16.67
C SER A 157 -14.66 22.39 16.73
N GLY A 158 -14.25 23.06 15.65
CA GLY A 158 -14.03 24.50 15.63
C GLY A 158 -15.34 25.32 15.75
N GLN A 159 -15.43 26.19 16.79
CA GLN A 159 -16.59 27.09 16.98
C GLN A 159 -16.68 28.22 15.95
N HIS A 160 -15.56 28.59 15.31
CA HIS A 160 -15.50 29.65 14.31
C HIS A 160 -15.09 29.05 12.96
N LYS A 161 -16.07 28.69 12.15
CA LYS A 161 -15.87 28.24 10.77
C LYS A 161 -16.20 29.38 9.80
N VAL A 162 -15.36 29.51 8.78
CA VAL A 162 -15.57 30.43 7.67
C VAL A 162 -16.15 29.63 6.52
N GLU A 163 -17.24 30.11 5.93
CA GLU A 163 -17.85 29.52 4.75
C GLU A 163 -17.16 30.07 3.50
N LEU A 164 -16.48 29.20 2.76
CA LEU A 164 -15.77 29.54 1.52
C LEU A 164 -16.03 28.47 0.47
N SER A 165 -16.09 28.92 -0.78
CA SER A 165 -15.95 28.07 -1.95
C SER A 165 -14.50 28.10 -2.45
N PHE A 166 -14.12 27.17 -3.30
CA PHE A 166 -12.78 27.20 -3.93
C PHE A 166 -12.61 28.43 -4.84
N ASN A 167 -13.69 29.02 -5.38
CA ASN A 167 -13.64 30.27 -6.13
C ASN A 167 -13.27 31.48 -5.27
N ASP A 168 -13.45 31.43 -3.95
CA ASP A 168 -13.17 32.56 -3.08
C ASP A 168 -11.67 32.76 -2.81
N PHE A 169 -10.83 31.73 -3.07
CA PHE A 169 -9.41 31.76 -2.79
C PHE A 169 -8.52 31.10 -3.87
N GLY A 170 -9.12 30.65 -4.99
CA GLY A 170 -8.34 29.98 -6.03
C GLY A 170 -8.98 29.99 -7.40
N GLU A 171 -8.17 29.73 -8.41
CA GLU A 171 -8.55 29.66 -9.83
C GLU A 171 -8.30 28.26 -10.38
N PRO A 172 -9.32 27.62 -10.99
CA PRO A 172 -9.17 26.26 -11.52
C PRO A 172 -8.46 26.26 -12.87
N TYR A 173 -7.62 25.24 -13.08
CA TYR A 173 -7.01 24.94 -14.38
C TYR A 173 -7.14 23.46 -14.72
N SER A 174 -7.01 23.14 -16.00
CA SER A 174 -7.08 21.76 -16.47
C SER A 174 -5.68 21.15 -16.57
N GLY A 175 -5.59 19.83 -16.39
CA GLY A 175 -4.38 19.10 -16.70
C GLY A 175 -4.07 19.10 -18.21
N LEU A 176 -3.08 18.33 -18.62
CA LEU A 176 -2.59 18.19 -19.99
C LEU A 176 -3.74 18.00 -21.00
N SER A 177 -3.66 18.72 -22.11
CA SER A 177 -4.61 18.61 -23.22
C SER A 177 -3.91 18.30 -24.52
N GLY A 178 -4.61 17.61 -25.45
CA GLY A 178 -4.13 17.34 -26.80
C GLY A 178 -2.91 16.38 -26.85
N LYS A 179 -2.72 15.52 -25.85
CA LYS A 179 -1.64 14.53 -25.79
C LYS A 179 -2.10 13.15 -26.22
N SER A 180 -1.23 12.44 -26.94
CA SER A 180 -1.39 11.04 -27.36
C SER A 180 -0.43 10.13 -26.59
N ALA A 181 -0.59 8.81 -26.71
CA ALA A 181 0.29 7.85 -26.06
C ALA A 181 1.78 8.04 -26.43
N GLU A 182 2.09 8.53 -27.62
CA GLU A 182 3.45 8.74 -28.14
C GLU A 182 4.16 9.94 -27.48
N ASP A 183 3.40 10.84 -26.85
CA ASP A 183 3.95 12.01 -26.17
C ASP A 183 4.47 11.68 -24.77
N PHE A 184 4.14 10.52 -24.22
CA PHE A 184 4.53 10.11 -22.87
C PHE A 184 5.84 9.31 -22.87
N GLY A 185 6.49 9.26 -21.68
CA GLY A 185 7.72 8.51 -21.44
C GLY A 185 9.02 9.31 -21.62
N LYS A 186 8.95 10.54 -22.10
CA LYS A 186 10.12 11.46 -22.29
C LYS A 186 9.70 12.91 -22.23
N GLY A 187 10.63 13.81 -21.89
CA GLY A 187 10.44 15.26 -21.84
C GLY A 187 10.29 15.81 -20.45
N TRP A 188 9.26 16.58 -20.18
CA TRP A 188 9.04 17.29 -18.94
C TRP A 188 8.24 16.46 -17.91
N PRO A 189 8.48 16.63 -16.59
CA PRO A 189 7.75 15.92 -15.58
C PRO A 189 6.28 16.33 -15.51
N TYR A 190 5.41 15.34 -15.29
CA TYR A 190 4.00 15.55 -14.98
C TYR A 190 3.54 14.66 -13.83
N ILE A 191 2.66 15.19 -12.99
CA ILE A 191 2.00 14.47 -11.89
C ILE A 191 0.99 13.50 -12.48
N THR A 192 1.14 12.21 -12.17
CA THR A 192 0.26 11.14 -12.64
C THR A 192 -1.10 11.17 -11.91
N TYR A 193 -2.12 10.54 -12.51
CA TYR A 193 -3.41 10.35 -11.84
C TYR A 193 -3.25 9.62 -10.49
N MET A 194 -2.43 8.56 -10.47
CA MET A 194 -2.22 7.76 -9.26
C MET A 194 -1.52 8.54 -8.16
N ASN A 195 -0.60 9.44 -8.49
CA ASN A 195 0.05 10.31 -7.52
C ASN A 195 -0.96 11.24 -6.82
N VAL A 196 -1.91 11.83 -7.59
CA VAL A 196 -3.00 12.64 -7.03
C VAL A 196 -3.97 11.79 -6.21
N TYR A 197 -4.28 10.59 -6.68
CA TYR A 197 -5.27 9.72 -6.06
C TYR A 197 -4.81 9.11 -4.74
N GLN A 198 -3.55 8.70 -4.64
CA GLN A 198 -3.03 7.91 -3.51
C GLN A 198 -2.38 8.76 -2.41
N ASN A 199 -1.99 9.99 -2.71
CA ASN A 199 -1.21 10.82 -1.79
C ASN A 199 -2.03 12.01 -1.27
N GLN A 200 -1.69 12.50 -0.07
CA GLN A 200 -2.17 13.77 0.46
C GLN A 200 -1.29 14.95 0.01
N ILE A 201 -0.01 14.68 -0.14
CA ILE A 201 1.00 15.60 -0.67
C ILE A 201 1.66 14.91 -1.85
N ILE A 202 1.79 15.62 -2.96
CA ILE A 202 2.38 15.08 -4.20
C ILE A 202 3.81 14.58 -3.95
N ASP A 203 4.08 13.36 -4.35
CA ASP A 203 5.41 12.76 -4.35
C ASP A 203 6.12 13.09 -5.66
N ILE A 204 7.11 13.98 -5.60
CA ILE A 204 7.87 14.40 -6.78
C ILE A 204 8.82 13.30 -7.32
N THR A 205 9.02 12.23 -6.57
CA THR A 205 9.80 11.07 -7.03
C THR A 205 8.98 10.10 -7.88
N ASP A 206 7.63 10.18 -7.81
CA ASP A 206 6.67 9.38 -8.59
C ASP A 206 5.95 10.24 -9.64
N VAL A 207 6.69 10.71 -10.64
CA VAL A 207 6.18 11.51 -11.74
C VAL A 207 6.42 10.81 -13.08
N GLY A 208 5.51 11.04 -14.03
CA GLY A 208 5.70 10.62 -15.40
C GLY A 208 6.46 11.68 -16.21
N LEU A 209 6.81 11.35 -17.46
CA LEU A 209 7.42 12.29 -18.40
C LEU A 209 6.48 12.49 -19.60
N VAL A 210 6.40 13.74 -20.09
CA VAL A 210 5.58 14.12 -21.26
C VAL A 210 6.32 15.11 -22.14
N LYS A 211 6.20 14.93 -23.45
CA LYS A 211 6.73 15.85 -24.44
C LYS A 211 5.81 17.08 -24.54
N ILE A 212 6.37 18.27 -24.36
CA ILE A 212 5.69 19.55 -24.58
C ILE A 212 6.44 20.27 -25.71
N ASN A 213 5.73 20.68 -26.75
CA ASN A 213 6.32 21.46 -27.86
C ASN A 213 6.31 22.94 -27.49
N GLU A 214 7.24 23.72 -28.05
CA GLU A 214 7.43 25.15 -27.77
C GLU A 214 6.18 26.00 -28.06
N THR A 215 5.34 25.58 -28.99
CA THR A 215 4.10 26.27 -29.37
C THR A 215 2.89 25.91 -28.50
N GLU A 216 3.01 24.90 -27.64
CA GLU A 216 1.91 24.45 -26.79
C GLU A 216 1.78 25.30 -25.54
N GLN A 217 0.56 25.70 -25.24
CA GLN A 217 0.22 26.33 -23.96
C GLN A 217 -0.42 25.31 -23.03
N GLN A 218 0.32 24.83 -22.07
CA GLN A 218 -0.13 23.90 -21.03
C GLN A 218 -0.05 24.57 -19.66
N SER A 219 -1.04 24.31 -18.80
CA SER A 219 -1.01 24.78 -17.40
C SER A 219 0.08 24.04 -16.64
N THR A 220 0.80 24.78 -15.78
CA THR A 220 1.85 24.23 -14.89
C THR A 220 1.37 24.25 -13.46
N VAL A 221 1.81 23.24 -12.69
CA VAL A 221 1.55 23.14 -11.26
C VAL A 221 2.52 24.04 -10.50
N ARG A 222 2.05 24.71 -9.43
CA ARG A 222 2.82 25.62 -8.58
C ARG A 222 2.71 25.20 -7.11
N TYR A 223 3.65 25.66 -6.30
CA TYR A 223 3.57 25.48 -4.85
C TYR A 223 2.20 25.95 -4.31
N GLY A 224 1.60 25.15 -3.45
CA GLY A 224 0.31 25.44 -2.84
C GLY A 224 -0.91 24.99 -3.66
N ASP A 225 -0.72 24.57 -4.91
CA ASP A 225 -1.84 24.07 -5.73
C ASP A 225 -2.48 22.84 -5.12
N ILE A 226 -3.80 22.79 -5.26
CA ILE A 226 -4.59 21.59 -4.92
C ILE A 226 -4.97 20.91 -6.22
N LEU A 227 -4.72 19.61 -6.29
CA LEU A 227 -4.98 18.79 -7.45
C LEU A 227 -6.07 17.78 -7.14
N PHE A 228 -7.02 17.59 -8.06
CA PHE A 228 -8.16 16.68 -7.88
C PHE A 228 -8.31 15.75 -9.06
N THR A 229 -8.69 14.50 -8.80
CA THR A 229 -9.11 13.57 -9.85
C THR A 229 -10.51 13.93 -10.36
N LEU A 230 -10.71 13.84 -11.69
CA LEU A 230 -12.01 14.16 -12.31
C LEU A 230 -12.97 12.98 -12.34
N SER A 231 -12.48 11.75 -12.31
CA SER A 231 -13.34 10.57 -12.42
C SER A 231 -12.88 9.42 -11.58
N SER A 232 -13.80 8.55 -11.15
CA SER A 232 -13.56 7.30 -10.44
C SER A 232 -14.55 6.22 -10.83
N GLU A 233 -14.26 4.96 -10.50
CA GLU A 233 -15.18 3.82 -10.65
C GLU A 233 -16.23 3.78 -9.55
N THR A 234 -15.97 4.42 -8.40
CA THR A 234 -16.89 4.51 -7.27
C THR A 234 -17.20 5.96 -6.92
N PRO A 235 -18.43 6.26 -6.45
CA PRO A 235 -18.81 7.65 -6.10
C PRO A 235 -18.04 8.19 -4.89
N ASP A 236 -17.61 7.31 -3.97
CA ASP A 236 -16.86 7.69 -2.78
C ASP A 236 -15.46 8.22 -3.09
N GLU A 237 -14.90 7.86 -4.24
CA GLU A 237 -13.54 8.22 -4.66
C GLU A 237 -13.48 9.37 -5.67
N VAL A 238 -14.64 9.92 -6.05
CA VAL A 238 -14.67 11.10 -6.93
C VAL A 238 -14.04 12.29 -6.23
N GLY A 239 -13.19 13.03 -6.94
CA GLY A 239 -12.50 14.20 -6.40
C GLY A 239 -11.55 13.86 -5.26
N MET A 240 -10.87 12.72 -5.32
CA MET A 240 -9.67 12.49 -4.53
C MET A 240 -8.62 13.52 -4.91
N GLY A 241 -7.85 13.98 -3.94
CA GLY A 241 -6.94 15.08 -4.21
C GLY A 241 -5.69 15.08 -3.36
N ALA A 242 -4.71 15.85 -3.83
CA ALA A 242 -3.43 16.07 -3.19
C ALA A 242 -2.99 17.52 -3.32
N VAL A 243 -2.11 17.97 -2.43
CA VAL A 243 -1.52 19.31 -2.46
C VAL A 243 -0.08 19.24 -2.93
N TYR A 244 0.31 20.13 -3.81
CA TYR A 244 1.71 20.25 -4.22
C TYR A 244 2.45 21.24 -3.33
N LEU A 245 3.47 20.77 -2.62
CA LEU A 245 4.30 21.56 -1.70
C LEU A 245 5.79 21.56 -2.11
N GLY A 246 6.09 21.25 -3.37
CA GLY A 246 7.45 21.23 -3.91
C GLY A 246 7.79 22.50 -4.70
N ASP A 247 8.99 22.53 -5.24
CA ASP A 247 9.58 23.63 -5.99
C ASP A 247 9.96 23.28 -7.44
N ALA A 248 9.66 22.02 -7.89
CA ALA A 248 9.97 21.58 -9.25
C ALA A 248 9.14 22.36 -10.29
N TYR A 249 9.82 22.93 -11.30
CA TYR A 249 9.21 23.70 -12.35
C TYR A 249 10.02 23.60 -13.67
N PRO A 250 9.38 23.45 -14.86
CA PRO A 250 7.95 23.26 -15.05
C PRO A 250 7.47 21.85 -14.65
N LEU A 251 6.29 21.78 -14.07
CA LEU A 251 5.63 20.54 -13.67
C LEU A 251 4.20 20.58 -14.22
N TYR A 252 3.77 19.51 -14.90
CA TYR A 252 2.45 19.43 -15.52
C TYR A 252 1.53 18.49 -14.75
N LEU A 253 0.24 18.46 -15.08
CA LEU A 253 -0.78 17.66 -14.42
C LEU A 253 -1.44 16.71 -15.42
N ASN A 254 -1.73 15.49 -15.01
CA ASN A 254 -2.45 14.49 -15.81
C ASN A 254 -3.79 15.03 -16.34
N SER A 255 -4.17 14.66 -17.56
CA SER A 255 -5.40 15.11 -18.25
C SER A 255 -6.69 14.70 -17.55
N PHE A 256 -6.68 13.64 -16.73
CA PHE A 256 -7.82 13.20 -15.92
C PHE A 256 -7.88 13.86 -14.54
N CYS A 257 -7.09 14.92 -14.33
CA CYS A 257 -7.09 15.74 -13.13
C CYS A 257 -7.29 17.20 -13.49
N PHE A 258 -7.69 17.99 -12.49
CA PHE A 258 -7.64 19.45 -12.57
C PHE A 258 -6.95 20.00 -11.32
N GLY A 259 -6.37 21.17 -11.45
CA GLY A 259 -5.74 21.87 -10.33
C GLY A 259 -6.49 23.15 -9.98
N VAL A 260 -6.22 23.66 -8.80
CA VAL A 260 -6.67 24.98 -8.33
C VAL A 260 -5.43 25.74 -7.86
N HIS A 261 -5.05 26.80 -8.56
CA HIS A 261 -4.06 27.76 -8.10
C HIS A 261 -4.60 28.56 -6.93
N ILE A 262 -3.88 28.60 -5.82
CA ILE A 262 -4.25 29.46 -4.69
C ILE A 262 -3.88 30.90 -5.02
N THR A 263 -4.86 31.79 -4.99
CA THR A 263 -4.72 33.24 -5.30
C THR A 263 -4.84 34.12 -4.08
N ASP A 264 -5.39 33.60 -2.97
CA ASP A 264 -5.60 34.37 -1.74
C ASP A 264 -5.26 33.53 -0.48
N GLU A 265 -3.99 33.58 -0.09
CA GLU A 265 -3.49 32.91 1.13
C GLU A 265 -3.96 33.58 2.43
N SER A 266 -4.58 34.77 2.37
CA SER A 266 -5.20 35.39 3.57
C SER A 266 -6.44 34.63 4.04
N LYS A 267 -7.06 33.82 3.17
CA LYS A 267 -8.24 32.98 3.44
C LYS A 267 -7.92 31.54 3.71
N ILE A 268 -6.82 31.03 3.15
CA ILE A 268 -6.47 29.61 3.20
C ILE A 268 -4.98 29.41 3.38
N PHE A 269 -4.59 28.43 4.19
CA PHE A 269 -3.21 27.99 4.35
C PHE A 269 -2.99 26.71 3.52
N PRO A 270 -2.29 26.77 2.36
CA PRO A 270 -2.24 25.66 1.41
C PRO A 270 -1.81 24.32 2.02
N PRO A 271 -0.77 24.22 2.90
CA PRO A 271 -0.39 22.95 3.48
C PRO A 271 -1.47 22.27 4.32
N PHE A 272 -2.36 23.03 4.96
CA PHE A 272 -3.51 22.49 5.71
C PHE A 272 -4.45 21.69 4.82
N LEU A 273 -4.60 22.11 3.56
CA LEU A 273 -5.51 21.47 2.62
C LEU A 273 -5.16 20.00 2.35
N ALA A 274 -3.90 19.61 2.48
CA ALA A 274 -3.48 18.22 2.35
C ALA A 274 -4.23 17.28 3.32
N TYR A 275 -4.56 17.77 4.51
CA TYR A 275 -5.37 17.02 5.49
C TYR A 275 -6.85 17.29 5.36
N TYR A 276 -7.22 18.53 5.07
CA TYR A 276 -8.64 18.94 4.97
C TYR A 276 -9.39 18.15 3.90
N ILE A 277 -8.82 18.03 2.69
CA ILE A 277 -9.45 17.32 1.56
C ILE A 277 -9.60 15.81 1.79
N SER A 278 -8.87 15.25 2.75
CA SER A 278 -8.99 13.85 3.18
C SER A 278 -9.93 13.66 4.37
N SER A 279 -10.42 14.74 4.98
CA SER A 279 -11.32 14.68 6.14
C SER A 279 -12.69 14.12 5.77
N LYS A 280 -13.34 13.47 6.74
CA LYS A 280 -14.71 12.94 6.55
C LYS A 280 -15.71 14.02 6.17
N SER A 281 -15.61 15.21 6.76
CA SER A 281 -16.51 16.33 6.47
C SER A 281 -16.38 16.80 5.02
N PHE A 282 -15.15 16.92 4.51
CA PHE A 282 -14.92 17.27 3.11
C PHE A 282 -15.41 16.17 2.17
N ARG A 283 -15.02 14.90 2.40
CA ARG A 283 -15.46 13.78 1.56
C ARG A 283 -16.99 13.65 1.51
N LYS A 284 -17.67 13.80 2.65
CA LYS A 284 -19.12 13.82 2.71
C LYS A 284 -19.75 14.98 1.91
N ALA A 285 -19.09 16.14 1.88
CA ALA A 285 -19.56 17.28 1.09
C ALA A 285 -19.33 17.11 -0.42
N VAL A 286 -18.28 16.38 -0.84
CA VAL A 286 -17.96 16.12 -2.25
C VAL A 286 -18.78 14.96 -2.83
N PHE A 287 -19.10 13.93 -2.04
CA PHE A 287 -19.85 12.75 -2.48
C PHE A 287 -21.10 13.05 -3.33
N PRO A 288 -21.99 14.01 -2.97
CA PRO A 288 -23.17 14.33 -3.77
C PRO A 288 -22.86 14.97 -5.13
N LEU A 289 -21.62 15.39 -5.38
CA LEU A 289 -21.20 15.99 -6.65
C LEU A 289 -20.72 14.92 -7.66
N ALA A 290 -20.66 13.66 -7.25
CA ALA A 290 -20.34 12.54 -8.14
C ALA A 290 -21.52 12.26 -9.09
N GLN A 291 -21.30 12.36 -10.39
CA GLN A 291 -22.31 12.14 -11.41
C GLN A 291 -21.91 10.98 -12.32
N GLY A 292 -22.82 10.03 -12.54
CA GLY A 292 -22.60 8.86 -13.37
C GLY A 292 -23.21 7.60 -12.79
N SER A 293 -23.10 6.48 -13.52
CA SER A 293 -23.65 5.18 -13.10
C SER A 293 -22.60 4.05 -13.11
N THR A 294 -21.71 4.02 -14.08
CA THR A 294 -20.60 3.05 -14.20
C THR A 294 -19.25 3.71 -13.99
N ARG A 295 -19.15 4.97 -14.34
CA ARG A 295 -18.00 5.82 -14.06
C ARG A 295 -18.53 7.15 -13.55
N PHE A 296 -18.07 7.56 -12.40
CA PHE A 296 -18.51 8.77 -11.72
C PHE A 296 -17.55 9.92 -12.04
N ASN A 297 -18.10 11.08 -12.36
CA ASN A 297 -17.34 12.26 -12.74
C ASN A 297 -17.64 13.42 -11.81
N LEU A 298 -16.64 14.21 -11.46
CA LEU A 298 -16.76 15.45 -10.73
C LEU A 298 -16.98 16.61 -11.69
N GLN A 299 -18.09 17.32 -11.54
CA GLN A 299 -18.34 18.55 -12.30
C GLN A 299 -17.52 19.70 -11.70
N LYS A 300 -16.41 20.05 -12.38
CA LYS A 300 -15.46 21.06 -11.91
C LYS A 300 -16.14 22.38 -11.49
N ASN A 301 -17.06 22.90 -12.30
CA ASN A 301 -17.73 24.18 -12.02
C ASN A 301 -18.63 24.13 -10.77
N ASP A 302 -19.31 23.01 -10.55
CA ASP A 302 -20.18 22.83 -9.39
C ASP A 302 -19.33 22.65 -8.13
N PHE A 303 -18.23 21.90 -8.24
CA PHE A 303 -17.26 21.74 -7.17
C PHE A 303 -16.65 23.08 -6.74
N MET A 304 -16.22 23.91 -7.68
CA MET A 304 -15.62 25.22 -7.40
C MET A 304 -16.57 26.18 -6.69
N LYS A 305 -17.88 26.06 -6.92
CA LYS A 305 -18.95 26.89 -6.29
C LYS A 305 -19.47 26.31 -4.97
N LYS A 306 -19.15 25.05 -4.68
CA LYS A 306 -19.61 24.39 -3.46
C LYS A 306 -19.06 25.10 -2.24
N ILE A 307 -19.93 25.39 -1.28
CA ILE A 307 -19.53 25.97 0.02
C ILE A 307 -19.00 24.85 0.92
N PHE A 308 -17.85 25.12 1.51
CA PHE A 308 -17.20 24.31 2.51
C PHE A 308 -16.95 25.13 3.78
N HIS A 309 -16.77 24.45 4.91
CA HIS A 309 -16.54 25.09 6.21
C HIS A 309 -15.10 24.93 6.62
N PHE A 310 -14.34 26.01 6.62
CA PHE A 310 -12.93 26.03 6.98
C PHE A 310 -12.70 26.63 8.37
N PRO A 311 -11.74 26.14 9.16
CA PRO A 311 -11.24 26.86 10.30
C PRO A 311 -10.61 28.22 9.88
N THR A 312 -10.44 29.16 10.80
CA THR A 312 -9.66 30.40 10.52
C THR A 312 -8.23 30.03 10.11
N VAL A 313 -7.57 30.87 9.30
CA VAL A 313 -6.20 30.61 8.77
C VAL A 313 -5.20 30.31 9.88
N LYS A 314 -5.27 31.06 11.00
CA LYS A 314 -4.44 30.77 12.19
C LYS A 314 -4.68 29.32 12.70
N LYS A 315 -5.94 28.90 12.78
CA LYS A 315 -6.28 27.55 13.24
C LYS A 315 -5.88 26.47 12.23
N GLN A 316 -5.97 26.76 10.92
CA GLN A 316 -5.46 25.89 9.87
C GLN A 316 -3.96 25.60 10.04
N SER A 317 -3.13 26.62 10.31
CA SER A 317 -1.70 26.48 10.56
C SER A 317 -1.40 25.66 11.83
N GLU A 318 -2.17 25.87 12.91
CA GLU A 318 -2.05 25.09 14.15
C GLU A 318 -2.39 23.61 13.90
N ILE A 319 -3.50 23.32 13.21
CA ILE A 319 -3.94 21.96 12.86
C ILE A 319 -2.88 21.28 11.99
N TYR A 320 -2.40 21.96 10.95
CA TYR A 320 -1.35 21.45 10.08
C TYR A 320 -0.10 21.07 10.88
N SER A 321 0.36 21.94 11.78
CA SER A 321 1.57 21.68 12.57
C SER A 321 1.45 20.40 13.41
N VAL A 322 0.28 20.16 14.01
CA VAL A 322 0.01 18.95 14.78
C VAL A 322 -0.01 17.72 13.88
N LEU A 323 -0.80 17.75 12.80
CA LEU A 323 -0.95 16.60 11.89
C LEU A 323 0.36 16.27 11.17
N LYS A 324 1.12 17.29 10.76
CA LYS A 324 2.45 17.14 10.15
C LYS A 324 3.42 16.39 11.06
N ALA A 325 3.47 16.73 12.35
CA ALA A 325 4.33 16.05 13.32
C ALA A 325 4.00 14.56 13.44
N TYR A 326 2.71 14.18 13.45
CA TYR A 326 2.29 12.77 13.44
C TYR A 326 2.59 12.09 12.10
N SER A 327 2.40 12.77 10.97
CA SER A 327 2.71 12.23 9.65
C SER A 327 4.21 12.01 9.46
N ASP A 328 5.05 12.91 9.95
CA ASP A 328 6.50 12.73 9.94
C ASP A 328 6.92 11.52 10.78
N LYS A 329 6.30 11.34 11.95
CA LYS A 329 6.53 10.15 12.77
C LYS A 329 6.09 8.87 12.05
N LEU A 330 4.91 8.87 11.41
CA LEU A 330 4.42 7.75 10.61
C LEU A 330 5.40 7.39 9.48
N SER A 331 5.96 8.38 8.79
CA SER A 331 6.97 8.17 7.74
C SER A 331 8.22 7.46 8.29
N VAL A 332 8.70 7.86 9.48
CA VAL A 332 9.82 7.18 10.15
C VAL A 332 9.48 5.72 10.46
N GLU A 333 8.27 5.44 10.98
CA GLU A 333 7.84 4.06 11.30
C GLU A 333 7.75 3.18 10.03
N LYS A 334 7.24 3.72 8.91
CA LYS A 334 7.23 3.04 7.60
C LYS A 334 8.64 2.74 7.11
N ASN A 335 9.57 3.67 7.25
CA ASN A 335 10.97 3.46 6.87
C ASN A 335 11.64 2.36 7.72
N ILE A 336 11.33 2.27 9.02
CA ILE A 336 11.81 1.18 9.89
C ILE A 336 11.35 -0.19 9.36
N VAL A 337 10.09 -0.32 8.91
CA VAL A 337 9.60 -1.58 8.31
C VAL A 337 10.40 -1.93 7.06
N ASN A 338 10.61 -0.96 6.17
CA ASN A 338 11.37 -1.18 4.94
C ASN A 338 12.79 -1.71 5.25
N LEU A 339 13.50 -1.06 6.19
CA LEU A 339 14.84 -1.47 6.60
C LEU A 339 14.86 -2.86 7.26
N LEU A 340 13.83 -3.21 8.04
CA LEU A 340 13.70 -4.56 8.61
C LEU A 340 13.45 -5.62 7.54
N CYS A 341 12.64 -5.32 6.52
CA CYS A 341 12.40 -6.20 5.37
C CYS A 341 13.67 -6.40 4.54
N GLU A 342 14.43 -5.33 4.28
CA GLU A 342 15.73 -5.40 3.61
C GLU A 342 16.74 -6.23 4.42
N GLN A 343 16.82 -6.02 5.72
CA GLN A 343 17.66 -6.80 6.63
C GLN A 343 17.29 -8.29 6.59
N LYS A 344 15.99 -8.61 6.66
CA LYS A 344 15.51 -10.00 6.55
C LYS A 344 15.92 -10.62 5.21
N SER A 345 15.70 -9.91 4.11
CA SER A 345 16.05 -10.38 2.76
C SER A 345 17.56 -10.60 2.61
N TYR A 346 18.38 -9.74 3.18
CA TYR A 346 19.83 -9.91 3.22
C TYR A 346 20.23 -11.16 4.00
N LEU A 347 19.67 -11.35 5.21
CA LEU A 347 19.97 -12.51 6.04
C LEU A 347 19.55 -13.83 5.38
N LEU A 348 18.38 -13.88 4.73
CA LEU A 348 17.93 -15.05 3.98
C LEU A 348 18.93 -15.44 2.87
N ARG A 349 19.51 -14.46 2.18
CA ARG A 349 20.53 -14.72 1.15
C ARG A 349 21.88 -15.18 1.72
N GLN A 350 22.23 -14.75 2.94
CA GLN A 350 23.52 -15.09 3.56
C GLN A 350 23.47 -16.42 4.34
N LEU A 351 22.34 -16.74 4.94
CA LEU A 351 22.20 -17.92 5.82
C LEU A 351 21.77 -19.19 5.07
N PHE A 352 21.18 -19.06 3.87
CA PHE A 352 20.70 -20.17 3.06
C PHE A 352 21.37 -20.14 1.68
N ILE A 353 22.60 -20.64 1.62
CA ILE A 353 23.43 -20.67 0.41
C ILE A 353 23.13 -21.93 -0.40
#